data_11635992053ec23fc655fb416fe919a8
#
_entry.id   11635992053ec23fc655fb416fe919a8
#
_cell.length_a   1.000
_cell.length_b   1.000
_cell.length_c   1.000
_cell.angle_alpha   90.00
_cell.angle_beta   90.00
_cell.angle_gamma   90.00
#
_symmetry.space_group_name_H-M   'P 1'
#
loop_
_entity.id
_entity.type
_entity.pdbx_description
1 polymer ?
#
loop_
_entity_poly.entity_id
_entity_poly.type
_entity_poly.pdbx_seq_one_letter_code
_entity_poly.pdbx_strand_id
1 'polypeptide(L)'
;FDDVLEHLKGKCKLNLDRSINIIEPVMKAVKKHGMEDQILMKSDPSDQSLKLIEAYAPTIDYMPIFMEEDFASDKIEKMNINYIGAEIVFEKETSPVIQESYLEMQKKKGRILWGNAILYSSRVPLAAGHSDDVSLTDDPAKGWGWLADKGFDIIQTDWTKHCVDYLKENNYRK
;
A
#
# COMPACT_ATOMS: atom_id res chain seq x y z
N PHE A 1 19.74 -7.70 7.42
CA PHE A 1 18.95 -6.53 7.04
C PHE A 1 19.85 -5.35 6.66
N ASP A 2 20.94 -5.09 7.41
CA ASP A 2 21.92 -4.03 7.08
C ASP A 2 22.44 -4.13 5.64
N ASP A 3 22.82 -5.32 5.17
CA ASP A 3 23.31 -5.53 3.79
C ASP A 3 22.27 -5.16 2.72
N VAL A 4 20.98 -5.42 3.01
CA VAL A 4 19.88 -5.05 2.11
C VAL A 4 19.72 -3.53 2.05
N LEU A 5 19.76 -2.86 3.19
CA LEU A 5 19.69 -1.41 3.25
C LEU A 5 20.85 -0.77 2.50
N GLU A 6 22.07 -1.23 2.74
CA GLU A 6 23.27 -0.72 2.05
C GLU A 6 23.18 -0.92 0.54
N HIS A 7 22.76 -2.13 0.11
CA HIS A 7 22.64 -2.43 -1.32
C HIS A 7 21.59 -1.59 -2.03
N LEU A 8 20.44 -1.29 -1.37
CA LEU A 8 19.29 -0.59 -1.98
C LEU A 8 19.29 0.92 -1.73
N LYS A 9 20.25 1.44 -0.96
CA LYS A 9 20.36 2.87 -0.69
C LYS A 9 20.45 3.69 -1.99
N GLY A 10 19.56 4.67 -2.12
CA GLY A 10 19.46 5.56 -3.28
C GLY A 10 18.85 4.93 -4.53
N LYS A 11 18.37 3.67 -4.47
CA LYS A 11 17.88 2.95 -5.67
C LYS A 11 16.37 2.86 -5.76
N CYS A 12 15.68 2.64 -4.65
CA CYS A 12 14.23 2.44 -4.64
C CYS A 12 13.64 2.74 -3.26
N LYS A 13 12.31 2.90 -3.22
CA LYS A 13 11.54 2.89 -1.99
C LYS A 13 11.36 1.46 -1.50
N LEU A 14 11.41 1.24 -0.19
CA LEU A 14 11.30 -0.07 0.44
C LEU A 14 10.04 -0.12 1.31
N ASN A 15 9.13 -1.02 0.98
CA ASN A 15 8.03 -1.37 1.86
C ASN A 15 8.52 -2.41 2.89
N LEU A 16 8.53 -2.04 4.17
CA LEU A 16 8.93 -2.93 5.26
C LEU A 16 7.69 -3.66 5.81
N ASP A 17 7.26 -4.67 5.07
CA ASP A 17 6.09 -5.46 5.42
C ASP A 17 6.29 -6.24 6.72
N ARG A 18 5.21 -6.41 7.52
CA ARG A 18 5.16 -7.18 8.78
C ARG A 18 6.23 -6.83 9.82
N SER A 19 6.79 -5.64 9.75
CA SER A 19 7.87 -5.20 10.63
C SER A 19 7.38 -4.49 11.91
N ILE A 20 6.09 -4.28 12.07
CA ILE A 20 5.52 -3.51 13.19
C ILE A 20 5.91 -4.06 14.57
N ASN A 21 5.95 -5.38 14.75
CA ASN A 21 6.29 -6.01 16.02
C ASN A 21 7.78 -5.96 16.37
N ILE A 22 8.62 -5.57 15.42
CA ILE A 22 10.06 -5.39 15.56
C ILE A 22 10.50 -4.00 15.10
N ILE A 23 9.61 -3.02 15.18
CA ILE A 23 9.81 -1.68 14.63
C ILE A 23 11.04 -0.98 15.21
N GLU A 24 11.31 -1.14 16.50
CA GLU A 24 12.44 -0.48 17.17
C GLU A 24 13.80 -0.88 16.58
N PRO A 25 14.19 -2.17 16.52
CA PRO A 25 15.46 -2.55 15.88
C PRO A 25 15.47 -2.25 14.37
N VAL A 26 14.33 -2.34 13.69
CA VAL A 26 14.20 -2.00 12.26
C VAL A 26 14.52 -0.52 12.06
N MET A 27 13.88 0.37 12.79
CA MET A 27 14.10 1.82 12.67
C MET A 27 15.50 2.24 13.12
N LYS A 28 16.09 1.53 14.08
CA LYS A 28 17.50 1.74 14.44
C LYS A 28 18.45 1.44 13.27
N ALA A 29 18.21 0.35 12.54
CA ALA A 29 18.99 0.03 11.35
C ALA A 29 18.75 1.04 10.22
N VAL A 30 17.49 1.40 9.93
CA VAL A 30 17.15 2.41 8.92
C VAL A 30 17.87 3.73 9.18
N LYS A 31 17.81 4.23 10.40
CA LYS A 31 18.48 5.50 10.81
C LYS A 31 20.00 5.38 10.72
N LYS A 32 20.59 4.24 11.12
CA LYS A 32 22.03 3.98 10.97
C LYS A 32 22.50 4.13 9.53
N HIS A 33 21.68 3.70 8.56
CA HIS A 33 21.99 3.77 7.13
C HIS A 33 21.54 5.11 6.48
N GLY A 34 20.81 5.99 7.20
CA GLY A 34 20.27 7.25 6.67
C GLY A 34 19.34 6.99 5.49
N MET A 35 18.36 6.09 5.67
CA MET A 35 17.43 5.66 4.62
C MET A 35 15.96 5.97 4.95
N GLU A 36 15.70 6.84 5.90
CA GLU A 36 14.35 7.19 6.34
C GLU A 36 13.45 7.60 5.16
N ASP A 37 13.96 8.38 4.24
CA ASP A 37 13.22 8.86 3.06
C ASP A 37 12.88 7.75 2.05
N GLN A 38 13.53 6.58 2.17
CA GLN A 38 13.29 5.44 1.28
C GLN A 38 12.35 4.39 1.89
N ILE A 39 11.91 4.57 3.12
CA ILE A 39 11.09 3.58 3.83
C ILE A 39 9.61 3.95 3.74
N LEU A 40 8.81 2.92 3.51
CA LEU A 40 7.37 2.90 3.70
C LEU A 40 7.03 1.84 4.75
N MET A 41 6.27 2.23 5.76
CA MET A 41 5.73 1.32 6.77
C MET A 41 4.25 1.10 6.53
N LYS A 42 3.81 -0.16 6.66
CA LYS A 42 2.39 -0.53 6.63
C LYS A 42 2.03 -1.38 7.84
N SER A 43 0.84 -1.22 8.35
CA SER A 43 0.29 -2.09 9.40
C SER A 43 -1.24 -2.03 9.43
N ASP A 44 -1.84 -2.96 10.17
CA ASP A 44 -3.20 -2.76 10.66
C ASP A 44 -3.27 -1.46 11.47
N PRO A 45 -4.39 -0.70 11.42
CA PRO A 45 -4.54 0.57 12.13
C PRO A 45 -5.03 0.40 13.57
N SER A 46 -4.63 -0.67 14.26
CA SER A 46 -4.94 -0.86 15.68
C SER A 46 -4.25 0.19 16.54
N ASP A 47 -4.82 0.45 17.71
CA ASP A 47 -4.25 1.39 18.68
C ASP A 47 -2.81 1.05 19.06
N GLN A 48 -2.48 -0.24 19.11
CA GLN A 48 -1.13 -0.71 19.40
C GLN A 48 -0.18 -0.38 18.26
N SER A 49 -0.54 -0.71 17.02
CA SER A 49 0.27 -0.44 15.84
C SER A 49 0.49 1.06 15.66
N LEU A 50 -0.56 1.88 15.78
CA LEU A 50 -0.45 3.33 15.64
C LEU A 50 0.46 3.96 16.70
N LYS A 51 0.39 3.51 17.97
CA LYS A 51 1.30 3.98 19.02
C LYS A 51 2.76 3.62 18.73
N LEU A 52 3.01 2.45 18.16
CA LEU A 52 4.36 2.04 17.77
C LEU A 52 4.90 2.89 16.60
N ILE A 53 4.08 3.16 15.57
CA ILE A 53 4.46 4.06 14.47
C ILE A 53 4.76 5.47 15.02
N GLU A 54 3.88 6.04 15.83
CA GLU A 54 4.07 7.37 16.42
C GLU A 54 5.35 7.46 17.27
N ALA A 55 5.67 6.40 18.03
CA ALA A 55 6.84 6.37 18.92
C ALA A 55 8.17 6.18 18.16
N TYR A 56 8.22 5.31 17.17
CA TYR A 56 9.48 4.87 16.55
C TYR A 56 9.69 5.40 15.12
N ALA A 57 8.61 5.70 14.39
CA ALA A 57 8.64 6.05 12.97
C ALA A 57 7.73 7.25 12.59
N PRO A 58 7.65 8.34 13.39
CA PRO A 58 6.68 9.41 13.17
C PRO A 58 6.87 10.16 11.84
N THR A 59 8.09 10.19 11.31
CA THR A 59 8.44 10.89 10.06
C THR A 59 8.52 9.97 8.84
N ILE A 60 8.43 8.66 9.06
CA ILE A 60 8.48 7.67 7.99
C ILE A 60 7.12 7.65 7.26
N ASP A 61 7.16 7.52 5.94
CA ASP A 61 5.95 7.35 5.15
C ASP A 61 5.14 6.16 5.68
N TYR A 62 3.90 6.42 6.06
CA TYR A 62 3.02 5.41 6.64
C TYR A 62 1.72 5.27 5.85
N MET A 63 1.32 4.03 5.63
CA MET A 63 0.03 3.66 5.07
C MET A 63 -0.65 2.62 5.98
N PRO A 64 -1.80 2.92 6.59
CA PRO A 64 -2.64 1.90 7.22
C PRO A 64 -3.18 0.93 6.16
N ILE A 65 -3.45 -0.31 6.56
CA ILE A 65 -4.14 -1.32 5.74
C ILE A 65 -5.61 -1.30 6.17
N PHE A 66 -6.49 -0.77 5.32
CA PHE A 66 -7.93 -0.81 5.55
C PHE A 66 -8.53 -2.04 4.88
N MET A 67 -9.19 -2.85 5.68
CA MET A 67 -9.91 -4.03 5.21
C MET A 67 -11.41 -3.72 5.31
N GLU A 68 -12.10 -3.67 4.15
CA GLU A 68 -13.53 -3.39 4.01
C GLU A 68 -13.97 -1.99 4.45
N GLU A 69 -13.46 -1.45 5.57
CA GLU A 69 -13.87 -0.19 6.17
C GLU A 69 -12.68 0.62 6.67
N ASP A 70 -12.80 1.95 6.57
CA ASP A 70 -11.88 2.91 7.18
C ASP A 70 -12.45 3.41 8.51
N PHE A 71 -11.91 2.90 9.60
CA PHE A 71 -12.29 3.29 10.96
C PHE A 71 -11.23 4.11 11.69
N ALA A 72 -10.14 4.46 11.04
CA ALA A 72 -8.97 5.02 11.71
C ALA A 72 -8.39 6.30 11.09
N SER A 73 -8.73 6.68 9.86
CA SER A 73 -8.18 7.87 9.20
C SER A 73 -8.29 9.13 10.03
N ASP A 74 -9.46 9.44 10.58
CA ASP A 74 -9.66 10.63 11.41
C ASP A 74 -8.84 10.64 12.71
N LYS A 75 -8.51 9.46 13.22
CA LYS A 75 -7.64 9.29 14.38
C LYS A 75 -6.18 9.50 13.99
N ILE A 76 -5.72 8.87 12.91
CA ILE A 76 -4.34 8.94 12.42
C ILE A 76 -3.98 10.41 12.08
N GLU A 77 -4.91 11.16 11.49
CA GLU A 77 -4.71 12.58 11.15
C GLU A 77 -4.46 13.48 12.36
N LYS A 78 -4.84 13.04 13.58
CA LYS A 78 -4.61 13.77 14.84
C LYS A 78 -3.34 13.34 15.56
N MET A 79 -2.68 12.29 15.07
CA MET A 79 -1.45 11.74 15.63
C MET A 79 -0.23 12.33 14.93
N ASN A 80 0.92 12.24 15.58
CA ASN A 80 2.20 12.61 14.98
C ASN A 80 2.71 11.46 14.10
N ILE A 81 2.04 11.22 12.97
CA ILE A 81 2.34 10.15 12.00
C ILE A 81 2.34 10.75 10.60
N ASN A 82 3.35 10.46 9.81
CA ASN A 82 3.41 10.88 8.41
C ASN A 82 2.49 9.99 7.54
N TYR A 83 1.18 10.22 7.65
CA TYR A 83 0.14 9.48 6.95
C TYR A 83 0.01 9.92 5.49
N ILE A 84 0.64 9.19 4.57
CA ILE A 84 0.72 9.55 3.13
C ILE A 84 -0.36 8.91 2.26
N GLY A 85 -1.02 7.86 2.69
CA GLY A 85 -1.97 7.09 1.89
C GLY A 85 -2.44 5.84 2.61
N ALA A 86 -3.19 4.99 1.94
CA ALA A 86 -3.71 3.76 2.50
C ALA A 86 -3.62 2.58 1.53
N GLU A 87 -3.32 1.41 2.06
CA GLU A 87 -3.56 0.16 1.37
C GLU A 87 -5.03 -0.24 1.55
N ILE A 88 -5.71 -0.49 0.45
CA ILE A 88 -7.14 -0.80 0.42
C ILE A 88 -7.31 -2.27 0.05
N VAL A 89 -7.90 -3.04 0.95
CA VAL A 89 -8.23 -4.46 0.78
C VAL A 89 -9.75 -4.62 0.87
N PHE A 90 -10.35 -5.30 -0.08
CA PHE A 90 -11.80 -5.45 -0.16
C PHE A 90 -12.19 -6.78 -0.85
N GLU A 91 -13.22 -7.43 -0.32
CA GLU A 91 -13.74 -8.70 -0.86
C GLU A 91 -14.80 -8.48 -1.95
N LYS A 92 -15.45 -7.31 -1.95
CA LYS A 92 -16.57 -7.00 -2.85
C LYS A 92 -16.46 -5.58 -3.39
N GLU A 93 -16.89 -5.36 -4.63
CA GLU A 93 -16.99 -4.03 -5.23
C GLU A 93 -17.99 -3.10 -4.50
N THR A 94 -18.82 -3.66 -3.62
CA THR A 94 -19.75 -2.91 -2.76
C THR A 94 -19.15 -2.48 -1.42
N SER A 95 -17.93 -2.88 -1.12
CA SER A 95 -17.24 -2.53 0.13
C SER A 95 -17.11 -1.02 0.29
N PRO A 96 -17.31 -0.46 1.49
CA PRO A 96 -17.26 1.00 1.73
C PRO A 96 -15.98 1.67 1.25
N VAL A 97 -14.82 1.02 1.44
CA VAL A 97 -13.49 1.57 1.07
C VAL A 97 -13.21 1.66 -0.42
N ILE A 98 -14.06 1.06 -1.27
CA ILE A 98 -13.91 1.10 -2.74
C ILE A 98 -14.97 1.99 -3.41
N GLN A 99 -15.88 2.58 -2.65
CA GLN A 99 -16.88 3.48 -3.21
C GLN A 99 -16.22 4.77 -3.72
N GLU A 100 -16.71 5.29 -4.82
CA GLU A 100 -16.17 6.49 -5.48
C GLU A 100 -16.02 7.68 -4.52
N SER A 101 -17.03 7.90 -3.69
CA SER A 101 -17.03 8.97 -2.67
C SER A 101 -15.88 8.86 -1.68
N TYR A 102 -15.53 7.63 -1.27
CA TYR A 102 -14.40 7.38 -0.37
C TYR A 102 -13.07 7.61 -1.10
N LEU A 103 -12.89 7.02 -2.28
CA LEU A 103 -11.65 7.16 -3.06
C LEU A 103 -11.38 8.62 -3.42
N GLU A 104 -12.41 9.35 -3.86
CA GLU A 104 -12.29 10.79 -4.13
C GLU A 104 -11.93 11.59 -2.87
N MET A 105 -12.52 11.27 -1.72
CA MET A 105 -12.21 11.93 -0.47
C MET A 105 -10.73 11.73 -0.09
N GLN A 106 -10.21 10.53 -0.22
CA GLN A 106 -8.79 10.24 0.01
C GLN A 106 -7.89 11.02 -0.96
N LYS A 107 -8.22 11.04 -2.26
CA LYS A 107 -7.49 11.80 -3.28
C LYS A 107 -7.53 13.31 -3.02
N LYS A 108 -8.67 13.87 -2.61
CA LYS A 108 -8.79 15.30 -2.23
C LYS A 108 -7.90 15.67 -1.05
N LYS A 109 -7.62 14.72 -0.16
CA LYS A 109 -6.65 14.86 0.94
C LYS A 109 -5.20 14.64 0.50
N GLY A 110 -4.92 14.38 -0.78
CA GLY A 110 -3.59 14.10 -1.32
C GLY A 110 -3.05 12.73 -0.94
N ARG A 111 -3.92 11.76 -0.58
CA ARG A 111 -3.52 10.41 -0.19
C ARG A 111 -3.23 9.53 -1.40
N ILE A 112 -2.18 8.72 -1.28
CA ILE A 112 -1.85 7.66 -2.23
C ILE A 112 -2.72 6.43 -1.95
N LEU A 113 -3.33 5.87 -2.98
CA LEU A 113 -4.14 4.66 -2.89
C LEU A 113 -3.35 3.46 -3.39
N TRP A 114 -3.23 2.43 -2.55
CA TRP A 114 -2.55 1.19 -2.86
C TRP A 114 -3.56 0.04 -2.95
N GLY A 115 -3.67 -0.58 -4.11
CA GLY A 115 -4.50 -1.76 -4.36
C GLY A 115 -3.66 -3.03 -4.51
N ASN A 116 -4.28 -4.18 -4.27
CA ASN A 116 -3.63 -5.50 -4.33
C ASN A 116 -4.17 -6.32 -5.48
N ALA A 117 -3.36 -6.54 -6.52
CA ALA A 117 -3.65 -7.53 -7.56
C ALA A 117 -3.13 -8.94 -7.20
N ILE A 118 -2.29 -9.07 -6.18
CA ILE A 118 -1.78 -10.37 -5.73
C ILE A 118 -2.91 -11.24 -5.18
N LEU A 119 -2.78 -12.56 -5.36
CA LEU A 119 -3.66 -13.54 -4.73
C LEU A 119 -2.96 -14.13 -3.51
N TYR A 120 -3.51 -13.83 -2.33
CA TYR A 120 -3.04 -14.48 -1.11
C TYR A 120 -3.49 -15.94 -1.05
N SER A 121 -4.70 -16.21 -1.49
CA SER A 121 -5.24 -17.55 -1.79
C SER A 121 -6.52 -17.39 -2.62
N SER A 122 -6.96 -18.46 -3.30
CA SER A 122 -8.25 -18.47 -4.01
C SER A 122 -9.47 -18.23 -3.12
N ARG A 123 -9.30 -18.22 -1.79
CA ARG A 123 -10.35 -18.03 -0.80
C ARG A 123 -10.35 -16.66 -0.15
N VAL A 124 -9.33 -15.86 -0.39
CA VAL A 124 -9.17 -14.51 0.21
C VAL A 124 -8.89 -13.51 -0.90
N PRO A 125 -9.94 -13.02 -1.57
CA PRO A 125 -9.77 -11.94 -2.54
C PRO A 125 -9.31 -10.67 -1.82
N LEU A 126 -8.30 -10.01 -2.37
CA LEU A 126 -7.78 -8.75 -1.82
C LEU A 126 -8.31 -7.53 -2.57
N ALA A 127 -8.90 -7.75 -3.76
CA ALA A 127 -9.48 -6.71 -4.60
C ALA A 127 -10.72 -7.23 -5.36
N ALA A 128 -11.67 -7.84 -4.67
CA ALA A 128 -12.93 -8.37 -5.25
C ALA A 128 -12.75 -9.27 -6.48
N GLY A 129 -11.60 -9.94 -6.61
CA GLY A 129 -11.26 -10.79 -7.76
C GLY A 129 -10.52 -10.09 -8.90
N HIS A 130 -10.29 -8.78 -8.83
CA HIS A 130 -9.45 -8.02 -9.78
C HIS A 130 -7.97 -8.30 -9.51
N SER A 131 -7.48 -9.43 -10.01
CA SER A 131 -6.20 -10.00 -9.61
C SER A 131 -5.20 -10.18 -10.75
N ASP A 132 -3.96 -10.53 -10.39
CA ASP A 132 -2.92 -10.95 -11.34
C ASP A 132 -3.38 -12.14 -12.19
N ASP A 133 -4.05 -13.12 -11.59
CA ASP A 133 -4.54 -14.30 -12.31
C ASP A 133 -5.56 -13.92 -13.39
N VAL A 134 -6.54 -13.07 -13.06
CA VAL A 134 -7.52 -12.56 -14.03
C VAL A 134 -6.82 -11.77 -15.13
N SER A 135 -5.83 -10.95 -14.77
CA SER A 135 -5.07 -10.16 -15.73
C SER A 135 -4.26 -10.99 -16.72
N LEU A 136 -3.75 -12.14 -16.27
CA LEU A 136 -2.88 -13.00 -17.07
C LEU A 136 -3.64 -14.07 -17.86
N THR A 137 -4.79 -14.56 -17.34
CA THR A 137 -5.48 -15.73 -17.89
C THR A 137 -6.81 -15.41 -18.57
N ASP A 138 -7.37 -14.23 -18.33
CA ASP A 138 -8.62 -13.76 -18.96
C ASP A 138 -8.39 -12.43 -19.69
N ASP A 139 -8.41 -11.30 -18.96
CA ASP A 139 -8.32 -9.97 -19.53
C ASP A 139 -7.61 -9.02 -18.56
N PRO A 140 -6.46 -8.43 -18.92
CA PRO A 140 -5.76 -7.46 -18.07
C PRO A 140 -6.63 -6.24 -17.70
N ALA A 141 -7.60 -5.87 -18.51
CA ALA A 141 -8.52 -4.77 -18.21
C ALA A 141 -9.43 -5.08 -16.99
N LYS A 142 -9.74 -6.36 -16.75
CA LYS A 142 -10.55 -6.79 -15.61
C LYS A 142 -9.78 -6.88 -14.29
N GLY A 143 -8.45 -6.93 -14.34
CA GLY A 143 -7.57 -6.96 -13.18
C GLY A 143 -6.84 -5.63 -13.00
N TRP A 144 -5.65 -5.51 -13.56
CA TRP A 144 -4.82 -4.30 -13.44
C TRP A 144 -5.49 -3.05 -13.98
N GLY A 145 -6.21 -3.15 -15.13
CA GLY A 145 -6.95 -2.05 -15.73
C GLY A 145 -8.06 -1.56 -14.81
N TRP A 146 -8.83 -2.46 -14.22
CA TRP A 146 -9.89 -2.09 -13.30
C TRP A 146 -9.35 -1.32 -12.08
N LEU A 147 -8.24 -1.78 -11.48
CA LEU A 147 -7.59 -1.07 -10.38
C LEU A 147 -7.11 0.32 -10.82
N ALA A 148 -6.50 0.43 -12.00
CA ALA A 148 -6.06 1.70 -12.54
C ALA A 148 -7.24 2.66 -12.82
N ASP A 149 -8.36 2.17 -13.38
CA ASP A 149 -9.57 2.95 -13.64
C ASP A 149 -10.22 3.46 -12.35
N LYS A 150 -10.19 2.67 -11.28
CA LYS A 150 -10.60 3.11 -9.93
C LYS A 150 -9.67 4.19 -9.37
N GLY A 151 -8.48 4.33 -9.96
CA GLY A 151 -7.51 5.36 -9.64
C GLY A 151 -6.61 4.99 -8.47
N PHE A 152 -6.28 3.73 -8.35
CA PHE A 152 -5.17 3.30 -7.49
C PHE A 152 -3.84 3.80 -8.07
N ASP A 153 -3.04 4.43 -7.23
CA ASP A 153 -1.73 4.98 -7.59
C ASP A 153 -0.64 3.90 -7.58
N ILE A 154 -0.82 2.89 -6.73
CA ILE A 154 0.08 1.75 -6.59
C ILE A 154 -0.73 0.47 -6.76
N ILE A 155 -0.26 -0.43 -7.60
CA ILE A 155 -0.81 -1.78 -7.76
C ILE A 155 0.25 -2.79 -7.31
N GLN A 156 -0.01 -3.50 -6.22
CA GLN A 156 0.84 -4.59 -5.77
C GLN A 156 0.58 -5.82 -6.64
N THR A 157 1.63 -6.34 -7.25
CA THR A 157 1.57 -7.45 -8.20
C THR A 157 2.82 -8.33 -8.08
N ASP A 158 2.67 -9.62 -8.28
CA ASP A 158 3.78 -10.56 -8.44
C ASP A 158 4.33 -10.56 -9.88
N TRP A 159 3.61 -9.94 -10.82
CA TRP A 159 3.91 -9.91 -12.25
C TRP A 159 4.29 -8.51 -12.73
N THR A 160 5.23 -7.87 -12.02
CA THR A 160 5.58 -6.45 -12.20
C THR A 160 5.82 -6.04 -13.66
N LYS A 161 6.58 -6.86 -14.43
CA LYS A 161 6.88 -6.51 -15.83
C LYS A 161 5.61 -6.48 -16.67
N HIS A 162 4.76 -7.50 -16.57
CA HIS A 162 3.52 -7.61 -17.35
C HIS A 162 2.54 -6.50 -16.98
N CYS A 163 2.38 -6.23 -15.70
CA CYS A 163 1.54 -5.15 -15.21
C CYS A 163 2.03 -3.78 -15.73
N VAL A 164 3.32 -3.50 -15.63
CA VAL A 164 3.91 -2.24 -16.11
C VAL A 164 3.76 -2.08 -17.62
N ASP A 165 4.00 -3.13 -18.41
CA ASP A 165 3.84 -3.09 -19.87
C ASP A 165 2.39 -2.78 -20.22
N TYR A 166 1.43 -3.49 -19.64
CA TYR A 166 -0.01 -3.23 -19.83
C TYR A 166 -0.40 -1.79 -19.47
N LEU A 167 0.02 -1.30 -18.31
CA LEU A 167 -0.31 0.05 -17.84
C LEU A 167 0.27 1.15 -18.78
N LYS A 168 1.45 0.93 -19.35
CA LYS A 168 2.06 1.84 -20.34
C LYS A 168 1.32 1.82 -21.68
N GLU A 169 1.03 0.63 -22.21
CA GLU A 169 0.33 0.45 -23.49
C GLU A 169 -1.07 1.08 -23.47
N ASN A 170 -1.71 1.12 -22.31
CA ASN A 170 -3.04 1.70 -22.11
C ASN A 170 -3.03 3.13 -21.51
N ASN A 171 -1.88 3.80 -21.50
CA ASN A 171 -1.71 5.19 -21.02
C ASN A 171 -2.05 5.46 -19.56
N TYR A 172 -2.10 4.45 -18.70
CA TYR A 172 -2.23 4.62 -17.25
C TYR A 172 -0.91 5.07 -16.59
N ARG A 173 0.21 4.80 -17.25
CA ARG A 173 1.54 5.14 -16.77
C ARG A 173 2.38 5.78 -17.90
N LYS A 174 3.06 6.88 -17.56
CA LYS A 174 4.05 7.55 -18.44
C LYS A 174 5.43 6.90 -18.33
#